data_27033b4fee73845b8c762364648c0c72
#
_entry.id   27033b4fee73845b8c762364648c0c72
#
_cell.length_a   1.000
_cell.length_b   1.000
_cell.length_c   1.000
_cell.angle_alpha   90.00
_cell.angle_beta   90.00
_cell.angle_gamma   90.00
#
_symmetry.space_group_name_H-M   'P 1'
#
loop_
_entity.id
_entity.type
_entity.pdbx_description
1 polymer ?
#
loop_
_entity_poly.entity_id
_entity_poly.type
_entity_poly.pdbx_seq_one_letter_code
_entity_poly.pdbx_strand_id
1 'polypeptide(L)'
;TIASSIGVLSLTNGLGQLVNITSKKKLGVALVGLGNYATNQLAPALLETQKCELKGIVTGSQEKAEKWKKIYSIGDDYVYDYQNFDKIAKNDEIDIVYVVLPNNMHKEFTLRSFAAGKHVICEKPLAMNANEAIEMISAGKKAERELFVGYRLHYEPHHRETIRLCREDTFGKIKFFEGGFGFRIGNRDQWRLKKAYGGGALMDVGVYVIQAARYTIGEEPIAVTARGFKTN
;
A
#
# COMPACT_ATOMS: atom_id res chain seq x y z
N THR A 1 -29.60 -47.04 38.55
CA THR A 1 -29.66 -45.93 39.52
C THR A 1 -28.28 -45.57 39.96
N ILE A 2 -27.79 -44.52 39.38
CA ILE A 2 -26.47 -43.90 39.77
C ILE A 2 -26.80 -42.49 40.20
N ALA A 3 -26.60 -42.20 41.46
CA ALA A 3 -26.75 -40.90 42.06
C ALA A 3 -25.51 -40.07 41.81
N SER A 4 -25.68 -38.91 41.18
CA SER A 4 -24.63 -37.92 40.98
C SER A 4 -24.61 -36.95 42.16
N SER A 5 -23.50 -36.92 42.87
CA SER A 5 -23.22 -35.97 43.93
C SER A 5 -22.79 -34.65 43.33
N ILE A 6 -23.57 -33.61 43.54
CA ILE A 6 -23.22 -32.21 43.21
C ILE A 6 -22.41 -31.65 44.36
N GLY A 7 -21.13 -31.43 44.12
CA GLY A 7 -20.27 -30.71 45.04
C GLY A 7 -20.47 -29.21 44.90
N VAL A 8 -20.93 -28.56 45.96
CA VAL A 8 -20.98 -27.10 46.08
C VAL A 8 -19.59 -26.59 46.40
N LEU A 9 -18.93 -25.93 45.44
CA LEU A 9 -17.75 -25.17 45.72
C LEU A 9 -18.11 -23.73 46.12
N SER A 10 -17.71 -23.36 47.31
CA SER A 10 -17.86 -22.03 47.87
C SER A 10 -17.06 -21.01 47.06
N LEU A 11 -17.75 -19.95 46.61
CA LEU A 11 -17.18 -18.77 46.01
C LEU A 11 -16.50 -17.93 47.09
N THR A 12 -15.19 -18.02 47.19
CA THR A 12 -14.38 -17.01 47.88
C THR A 12 -14.07 -15.85 46.93
N ASN A 13 -14.26 -14.66 47.42
CA ASN A 13 -14.04 -13.35 46.79
C ASN A 13 -12.72 -13.28 46.01
N GLY A 14 -12.78 -13.42 44.70
CA GLY A 14 -11.75 -12.94 43.79
C GLY A 14 -12.32 -11.74 43.07
N LEU A 15 -11.83 -10.55 43.40
CA LEU A 15 -12.03 -9.32 42.63
C LEU A 15 -11.69 -9.62 41.16
N GLY A 16 -12.72 -9.74 40.35
CA GLY A 16 -12.56 -9.85 38.91
C GLY A 16 -11.80 -8.62 38.42
N GLN A 17 -10.53 -8.80 38.09
CA GLN A 17 -9.85 -7.88 37.21
C GLN A 17 -10.68 -7.82 35.93
N LEU A 18 -11.44 -6.73 35.76
CA LEU A 18 -11.97 -6.33 34.49
C LEU A 18 -10.76 -6.18 33.57
N VAL A 19 -10.49 -7.21 32.76
CA VAL A 19 -9.59 -7.09 31.64
C VAL A 19 -10.19 -6.01 30.77
N ASN A 20 -9.65 -4.80 30.93
CA ASN A 20 -9.95 -3.70 30.03
C ASN A 20 -9.51 -4.19 28.64
N ILE A 21 -10.45 -4.70 27.84
CA ILE A 21 -10.25 -4.91 26.43
C ILE A 21 -10.15 -3.48 25.85
N THR A 22 -8.97 -2.91 25.95
CA THR A 22 -8.65 -1.70 25.21
C THR A 22 -8.89 -2.02 23.75
N SER A 23 -9.91 -1.40 23.16
CA SER A 23 -10.15 -1.47 21.73
C SER A 23 -8.81 -1.15 21.06
N LYS A 24 -8.30 -2.10 20.28
CA LYS A 24 -6.98 -1.96 19.65
C LYS A 24 -7.00 -0.66 18.86
N LYS A 25 -6.19 0.32 19.24
CA LYS A 25 -6.12 1.64 18.60
C LYS A 25 -5.92 1.41 17.09
N LYS A 26 -6.66 2.09 16.23
CA LYS A 26 -6.45 2.07 14.79
C LYS A 26 -5.04 2.58 14.48
N LEU A 27 -4.39 2.01 13.46
CA LEU A 27 -3.11 2.49 12.98
C LEU A 27 -3.31 3.80 12.20
N GLY A 28 -2.59 4.84 12.59
CA GLY A 28 -2.63 6.12 11.90
C GLY A 28 -1.85 6.09 10.59
N VAL A 29 -2.48 6.50 9.52
CA VAL A 29 -1.89 6.56 8.16
C VAL A 29 -1.70 8.00 7.73
N ALA A 30 -0.50 8.34 7.26
CA ALA A 30 -0.23 9.58 6.55
C ALA A 30 -0.14 9.32 5.05
N LEU A 31 -0.96 10.02 4.24
CA LEU A 31 -0.90 9.96 2.78
C LEU A 31 0.10 10.98 2.24
N VAL A 32 1.10 10.52 1.50
CA VAL A 32 2.11 11.35 0.84
C VAL A 32 1.80 11.46 -0.63
N GLY A 33 1.37 12.66 -1.06
CA GLY A 33 0.89 12.91 -2.41
C GLY A 33 -0.63 12.83 -2.52
N LEU A 34 -1.26 14.00 -2.67
CA LEU A 34 -2.72 14.16 -2.76
C LEU A 34 -3.17 14.27 -4.23
N GLY A 35 -2.83 13.25 -5.03
CA GLY A 35 -3.26 13.11 -6.42
C GLY A 35 -4.66 12.47 -6.55
N ASN A 36 -5.09 12.22 -7.79
CA ASN A 36 -6.41 11.63 -8.06
C ASN A 36 -6.61 10.28 -7.37
N TYR A 37 -5.58 9.44 -7.31
CA TYR A 37 -5.68 8.13 -6.68
C TYR A 37 -5.87 8.25 -5.16
N ALA A 38 -5.08 9.08 -4.51
CA ALA A 38 -5.24 9.37 -3.09
C ALA A 38 -6.63 9.94 -2.79
N THR A 39 -7.10 10.91 -3.61
CA THR A 39 -8.37 11.59 -3.40
C THR A 39 -9.59 10.69 -3.65
N ASN A 40 -9.58 9.92 -4.74
CA ASN A 40 -10.76 9.21 -5.20
C ASN A 40 -10.83 7.75 -4.76
N GLN A 41 -9.73 7.19 -4.25
CA GLN A 41 -9.66 5.78 -3.87
C GLN A 41 -9.15 5.61 -2.43
N LEU A 42 -7.95 6.10 -2.09
CA LEU A 42 -7.32 5.75 -0.82
C LEU A 42 -7.97 6.43 0.37
N ALA A 43 -8.23 7.73 0.30
CA ALA A 43 -8.85 8.44 1.42
C ALA A 43 -10.28 7.94 1.70
N PRO A 44 -11.16 7.73 0.71
CA PRO A 44 -12.45 7.08 0.95
C PRO A 44 -12.31 5.67 1.53
N ALA A 45 -11.39 4.86 1.01
CA ALA A 45 -11.17 3.50 1.52
C ALA A 45 -10.69 3.50 2.98
N LEU A 46 -9.85 4.46 3.38
CA LEU A 46 -9.41 4.58 4.77
C LEU A 46 -10.56 4.88 5.75
N LEU A 47 -11.63 5.55 5.30
CA LEU A 47 -12.83 5.79 6.12
C LEU A 47 -13.60 4.49 6.39
N GLU A 48 -13.55 3.52 5.48
CA GLU A 48 -14.23 2.23 5.59
C GLU A 48 -13.44 1.20 6.41
N THR A 49 -12.13 1.44 6.66
CA THR A 49 -11.32 0.46 7.39
C THR A 49 -11.59 0.49 8.90
N GLN A 50 -11.51 -0.71 9.51
CA GLN A 50 -11.63 -0.83 10.97
C GLN A 50 -10.28 -0.81 11.68
N LYS A 51 -9.17 -1.05 10.96
CA LYS A 51 -7.83 -1.21 11.53
C LYS A 51 -6.92 -0.01 11.32
N CYS A 52 -7.26 0.84 10.35
CA CYS A 52 -6.48 2.03 10.01
C CYS A 52 -7.36 3.27 9.99
N GLU A 53 -6.77 4.44 10.11
CA GLU A 53 -7.45 5.72 9.92
C GLU A 53 -6.52 6.73 9.25
N LEU A 54 -7.11 7.65 8.48
CA LEU A 54 -6.35 8.77 7.91
C LEU A 54 -6.03 9.77 9.02
N LYS A 55 -4.75 9.89 9.35
CA LYS A 55 -4.26 10.81 10.39
C LYS A 55 -3.56 12.01 9.81
N GLY A 56 -2.71 11.84 8.82
CA GLY A 56 -1.87 12.91 8.31
C GLY A 56 -1.84 12.98 6.79
N ILE A 57 -1.41 14.12 6.29
CA ILE A 57 -1.23 14.38 4.86
C ILE A 57 0.09 15.08 4.59
N VAL A 58 0.66 14.77 3.42
CA VAL A 58 1.88 15.41 2.93
C VAL A 58 1.63 15.89 1.49
N THR A 59 1.75 17.18 1.25
CA THR A 59 1.54 17.77 -0.08
C THR A 59 2.33 19.06 -0.26
N GLY A 60 2.80 19.31 -1.49
CA GLY A 60 3.40 20.61 -1.83
C GLY A 60 2.39 21.70 -2.21
N SER A 61 1.08 21.44 -2.09
CA SER A 61 0.02 22.40 -2.44
C SER A 61 -0.76 22.81 -1.20
N GLN A 62 -0.64 24.07 -0.81
CA GLN A 62 -1.39 24.66 0.29
C GLN A 62 -2.90 24.56 0.08
N GLU A 63 -3.37 24.78 -1.14
CA GLU A 63 -4.78 24.67 -1.49
C GLU A 63 -5.31 23.25 -1.21
N LYS A 64 -4.57 22.23 -1.61
CA LYS A 64 -4.94 20.84 -1.32
C LYS A 64 -4.90 20.54 0.18
N ALA A 65 -3.90 21.03 0.88
CA ALA A 65 -3.82 20.88 2.33
C ALA A 65 -5.06 21.42 3.03
N GLU A 66 -5.45 22.67 2.75
CA GLU A 66 -6.63 23.31 3.35
C GLU A 66 -7.94 22.59 2.98
N LYS A 67 -8.06 22.12 1.72
CA LYS A 67 -9.21 21.33 1.30
C LYS A 67 -9.31 20.02 2.08
N TRP A 68 -8.22 19.29 2.22
CA TRP A 68 -8.19 18.00 2.91
C TRP A 68 -8.39 18.13 4.42
N LYS A 69 -7.83 19.14 5.04
CA LYS A 69 -8.11 19.47 6.46
C LYS A 69 -9.61 19.58 6.74
N LYS A 70 -10.32 20.32 5.87
CA LYS A 70 -11.77 20.50 6.01
C LYS A 70 -12.57 19.21 5.78
N ILE A 71 -12.22 18.43 4.74
CA ILE A 71 -12.96 17.22 4.37
C ILE A 71 -12.77 16.10 5.39
N TYR A 72 -11.54 15.92 5.88
CA TYR A 72 -11.17 14.80 6.73
C TYR A 72 -10.91 15.18 8.19
N SER A 73 -11.18 16.41 8.57
CA SER A 73 -10.96 16.93 9.94
C SER A 73 -9.53 16.73 10.45
N ILE A 74 -8.54 17.00 9.58
CA ILE A 74 -7.11 16.83 9.87
C ILE A 74 -6.60 18.10 10.57
N GLY A 75 -6.03 17.97 11.77
CA GLY A 75 -5.42 19.06 12.51
C GLY A 75 -4.13 19.58 11.85
N ASP A 76 -3.75 20.80 12.16
CA ASP A 76 -2.55 21.45 11.59
C ASP A 76 -1.26 20.69 11.88
N ASP A 77 -1.14 20.07 13.04
CA ASP A 77 0.01 19.28 13.45
C ASP A 77 0.20 17.98 12.64
N TYR A 78 -0.79 17.63 11.81
CA TYR A 78 -0.77 16.44 10.95
C TYR A 78 -0.64 16.78 9.47
N VAL A 79 -0.34 18.04 9.16
CA VAL A 79 -0.14 18.53 7.79
C VAL A 79 1.33 18.81 7.54
N TYR A 80 1.88 18.15 6.57
CA TYR A 80 3.29 18.27 6.18
C TYR A 80 3.41 18.63 4.71
N ASP A 81 4.56 19.21 4.36
CA ASP A 81 5.01 19.37 2.98
C ASP A 81 6.22 18.47 2.70
N TYR A 82 6.71 18.48 1.46
CA TYR A 82 7.85 17.65 1.07
C TYR A 82 9.16 18.07 1.73
N GLN A 83 9.28 19.32 2.17
CA GLN A 83 10.49 19.86 2.81
C GLN A 83 10.52 19.51 4.29
N ASN A 84 9.39 19.70 4.99
CA ASN A 84 9.28 19.46 6.41
C ASN A 84 8.83 18.03 6.77
N PHE A 85 8.74 17.13 5.80
CA PHE A 85 8.28 15.73 5.93
C PHE A 85 8.88 15.02 7.15
N ASP A 86 10.18 15.23 7.42
CA ASP A 86 10.88 14.50 8.48
C ASP A 86 10.38 14.82 9.88
N LYS A 87 9.59 15.90 10.05
CA LYS A 87 8.89 16.19 11.31
C LYS A 87 7.90 15.11 11.72
N ILE A 88 7.46 14.26 10.77
CA ILE A 88 6.57 13.11 11.02
C ILE A 88 7.16 12.12 12.04
N ALA A 89 8.49 12.11 12.20
CA ALA A 89 9.18 11.30 13.20
C ALA A 89 8.73 11.59 14.63
N LYS A 90 8.28 12.81 14.91
CA LYS A 90 7.84 13.27 16.24
C LYS A 90 6.35 13.02 16.50
N ASN A 91 5.64 12.45 15.53
CA ASN A 91 4.20 12.23 15.65
C ASN A 91 3.90 10.74 15.88
N ASP A 92 3.65 10.37 17.13
CA ASP A 92 3.38 8.99 17.55
C ASP A 92 2.00 8.48 17.15
N GLU A 93 1.12 9.35 16.63
CA GLU A 93 -0.19 8.95 16.10
C GLU A 93 -0.14 8.52 14.64
N ILE A 94 1.01 8.67 13.98
CA ILE A 94 1.25 8.17 12.63
C ILE A 94 2.13 6.94 12.72
N ASP A 95 1.57 5.80 12.37
CA ASP A 95 2.25 4.50 12.35
C ASP A 95 2.76 4.16 10.94
N ILE A 96 2.01 4.56 9.93
CA ILE A 96 2.23 4.18 8.52
C ILE A 96 2.30 5.42 7.65
N VAL A 97 3.28 5.45 6.78
CA VAL A 97 3.36 6.41 5.66
C VAL A 97 2.99 5.71 4.37
N TYR A 98 1.98 6.22 3.67
CA TYR A 98 1.59 5.70 2.37
C TYR A 98 2.07 6.64 1.25
N VAL A 99 3.08 6.21 0.52
CA VAL A 99 3.72 6.97 -0.57
C VAL A 99 2.92 6.80 -1.86
N VAL A 100 2.32 7.89 -2.35
CA VAL A 100 1.42 7.95 -3.53
C VAL A 100 1.88 9.05 -4.47
N LEU A 101 3.15 9.02 -4.79
CA LEU A 101 3.88 10.02 -5.57
C LEU A 101 4.19 9.53 -6.99
N PRO A 102 4.73 10.36 -7.88
CA PRO A 102 5.39 9.89 -9.10
C PRO A 102 6.54 8.91 -8.77
N ASN A 103 6.77 7.95 -9.66
CA ASN A 103 7.65 6.79 -9.39
C ASN A 103 9.07 7.17 -8.96
N ASN A 104 9.62 8.25 -9.52
CA ASN A 104 10.97 8.74 -9.18
C ASN A 104 11.11 9.26 -7.74
N MET A 105 10.00 9.51 -7.04
CA MET A 105 9.99 9.97 -5.65
C MET A 105 9.77 8.83 -4.65
N HIS A 106 9.43 7.64 -5.11
CA HIS A 106 9.11 6.50 -4.23
C HIS A 106 10.25 6.15 -3.29
N LYS A 107 11.47 6.01 -3.83
CA LYS A 107 12.67 5.69 -3.05
C LYS A 107 12.91 6.73 -1.96
N GLU A 108 12.99 8.01 -2.32
CA GLU A 108 13.30 9.09 -1.39
C GLU A 108 12.34 9.06 -0.18
N PHE A 109 11.03 9.12 -0.45
CA PHE A 109 10.05 9.21 0.64
C PHE A 109 9.91 7.92 1.43
N THR A 110 10.18 6.76 0.82
CA THR A 110 10.26 5.49 1.55
C THR A 110 11.44 5.48 2.53
N LEU A 111 12.62 5.88 2.09
CA LEU A 111 13.80 5.93 2.97
C LEU A 111 13.64 6.94 4.10
N ARG A 112 13.10 8.14 3.81
CA ARG A 112 12.79 9.15 4.83
C ARG A 112 11.75 8.67 5.83
N SER A 113 10.76 7.88 5.39
CA SER A 113 9.75 7.28 6.28
C SER A 113 10.37 6.28 7.24
N PHE A 114 11.29 5.44 6.77
CA PHE A 114 12.02 4.52 7.64
C PHE A 114 12.93 5.25 8.62
N ALA A 115 13.62 6.31 8.18
CA ALA A 115 14.40 7.17 9.06
C ALA A 115 13.53 7.84 10.15
N ALA A 116 12.27 8.13 9.83
CA ALA A 116 11.27 8.62 10.77
C ALA A 116 10.64 7.52 11.65
N GLY A 117 11.09 6.27 11.55
CA GLY A 117 10.59 5.15 12.35
C GLY A 117 9.19 4.65 11.96
N LYS A 118 8.72 4.94 10.75
CA LYS A 118 7.37 4.58 10.29
C LYS A 118 7.38 3.35 9.38
N HIS A 119 6.31 2.55 9.42
CA HIS A 119 6.04 1.53 8.40
C HIS A 119 5.67 2.21 7.09
N VAL A 120 5.88 1.53 5.97
CA VAL A 120 5.64 2.13 4.65
C VAL A 120 4.76 1.25 3.79
N ILE A 121 3.77 1.88 3.16
CA ILE A 121 3.12 1.37 1.96
C ILE A 121 3.58 2.26 0.82
N CYS A 122 4.17 1.70 -0.23
CA CYS A 122 4.59 2.44 -1.41
C CYS A 122 3.81 1.97 -2.62
N GLU A 123 3.26 2.90 -3.41
CA GLU A 123 2.54 2.55 -4.64
C GLU A 123 3.43 1.79 -5.64
N LYS A 124 2.75 1.06 -6.50
CA LYS A 124 3.38 0.38 -7.63
C LYS A 124 3.71 1.38 -8.77
N PRO A 125 4.77 1.15 -9.56
CA PRO A 125 5.86 0.22 -9.31
C PRO A 125 6.68 0.66 -8.09
N LEU A 126 7.25 -0.26 -7.34
CA LEU A 126 7.94 0.06 -6.09
C LEU A 126 9.04 1.10 -6.28
N ALA A 127 9.82 0.99 -7.36
CA ALA A 127 10.98 1.85 -7.62
C ALA A 127 11.22 2.00 -9.13
N MET A 128 12.15 2.87 -9.50
CA MET A 128 12.57 3.10 -10.88
C MET A 128 13.36 1.93 -11.48
N ASN A 129 14.00 1.13 -10.64
CA ASN A 129 14.82 -0.02 -11.03
C ASN A 129 15.03 -0.97 -9.85
N ALA A 130 15.62 -2.15 -10.13
CA ALA A 130 15.85 -3.18 -9.14
C ALA A 130 16.78 -2.75 -7.99
N ASN A 131 17.82 -1.98 -8.28
CA ASN A 131 18.77 -1.52 -7.24
C ASN A 131 18.08 -0.61 -6.22
N GLU A 132 17.24 0.32 -6.67
CA GLU A 132 16.44 1.15 -5.78
C GLU A 132 15.49 0.31 -4.92
N ALA A 133 14.83 -0.69 -5.50
CA ALA A 133 13.95 -1.58 -4.76
C ALA A 133 14.73 -2.36 -3.67
N ILE A 134 15.93 -2.86 -3.99
CA ILE A 134 16.81 -3.55 -3.03
C ILE A 134 17.22 -2.60 -1.89
N GLU A 135 17.58 -1.37 -2.19
CA GLU A 135 17.92 -0.36 -1.19
C GLU A 135 16.73 -0.08 -0.25
N MET A 136 15.53 0.08 -0.80
CA MET A 136 14.31 0.32 -0.01
C MET A 136 14.01 -0.87 0.92
N ILE A 137 14.08 -2.10 0.41
CA ILE A 137 13.88 -3.32 1.19
C ILE A 137 14.92 -3.43 2.31
N SER A 138 16.20 -3.18 1.99
CA SER A 138 17.30 -3.23 2.94
C SER A 138 17.16 -2.19 4.05
N ALA A 139 16.72 -0.98 3.69
CA ALA A 139 16.47 0.10 4.65
C ALA A 139 15.32 -0.24 5.61
N GLY A 140 14.22 -0.82 5.10
CA GLY A 140 13.12 -1.27 5.94
C GLY A 140 13.55 -2.33 6.96
N LYS A 141 14.30 -3.33 6.51
CA LYS A 141 14.87 -4.35 7.39
C LYS A 141 15.79 -3.75 8.47
N LYS A 142 16.68 -2.82 8.09
CA LYS A 142 17.59 -2.14 9.02
C LYS A 142 16.85 -1.29 10.05
N ALA A 143 15.75 -0.66 9.64
CA ALA A 143 14.92 0.15 10.51
C ALA A 143 13.93 -0.67 11.37
N GLU A 144 13.86 -1.99 11.17
CA GLU A 144 12.85 -2.87 11.76
C GLU A 144 11.42 -2.37 11.47
N ARG A 145 11.18 -1.96 10.22
CA ARG A 145 9.90 -1.46 9.73
C ARG A 145 9.48 -2.20 8.47
N GLU A 146 8.17 -2.42 8.38
CA GLU A 146 7.58 -3.13 7.25
C GLU A 146 7.49 -2.24 6.00
N LEU A 147 7.76 -2.84 4.84
CA LEU A 147 7.54 -2.27 3.51
C LEU A 147 6.50 -3.10 2.76
N PHE A 148 5.39 -2.47 2.41
CA PHE A 148 4.36 -3.06 1.57
C PHE A 148 4.29 -2.33 0.23
N VAL A 149 4.01 -3.06 -0.84
CA VAL A 149 3.73 -2.47 -2.14
C VAL A 149 2.22 -2.31 -2.32
N GLY A 150 1.77 -1.13 -2.71
CA GLY A 150 0.37 -0.82 -3.00
C GLY A 150 -0.17 -1.52 -4.25
N TYR A 151 0.12 -2.81 -4.40
CA TYR A 151 -0.35 -3.64 -5.51
C TYR A 151 -1.73 -4.20 -5.21
N ARG A 152 -2.77 -3.39 -5.38
CA ARG A 152 -4.15 -3.70 -4.97
C ARG A 152 -4.73 -4.98 -5.58
N LEU A 153 -4.33 -5.33 -6.82
CA LEU A 153 -4.87 -6.52 -7.50
C LEU A 153 -4.48 -7.83 -6.81
N HIS A 154 -3.44 -7.82 -6.00
CA HIS A 154 -3.07 -8.97 -5.16
C HIS A 154 -4.16 -9.34 -4.14
N TYR A 155 -4.98 -8.37 -3.75
CA TYR A 155 -6.03 -8.54 -2.73
C TYR A 155 -7.45 -8.55 -3.33
N GLU A 156 -7.58 -8.32 -4.63
CA GLU A 156 -8.86 -8.26 -5.31
C GLU A 156 -9.45 -9.68 -5.44
N PRO A 157 -10.73 -9.91 -5.03
CA PRO A 157 -11.29 -11.26 -4.92
C PRO A 157 -11.29 -12.07 -6.22
N HIS A 158 -11.64 -11.46 -7.35
CA HIS A 158 -11.67 -12.16 -8.65
C HIS A 158 -10.27 -12.55 -9.12
N HIS A 159 -9.26 -11.70 -8.91
CA HIS A 159 -7.87 -12.03 -9.21
C HIS A 159 -7.37 -13.18 -8.33
N ARG A 160 -7.71 -13.16 -7.03
CA ARG A 160 -7.36 -14.25 -6.11
C ARG A 160 -8.00 -15.57 -6.52
N GLU A 161 -9.27 -15.54 -6.89
CA GLU A 161 -9.99 -16.73 -7.35
C GLU A 161 -9.39 -17.24 -8.67
N THR A 162 -9.11 -16.37 -9.63
CA THR A 162 -8.44 -16.76 -10.87
C THR A 162 -7.10 -17.43 -10.59
N ILE A 163 -6.27 -16.84 -9.73
CA ILE A 163 -4.99 -17.42 -9.34
C ILE A 163 -5.18 -18.80 -8.69
N ARG A 164 -6.16 -18.94 -7.80
CA ARG A 164 -6.46 -20.22 -7.14
C ARG A 164 -6.81 -21.30 -8.16
N LEU A 165 -7.76 -21.01 -9.04
CA LEU A 165 -8.21 -21.96 -10.08
C LEU A 165 -7.06 -22.40 -11.01
N CYS A 166 -6.17 -21.44 -11.33
CA CYS A 166 -4.99 -21.72 -12.15
C CYS A 166 -3.97 -22.60 -11.41
N ARG A 167 -3.75 -22.33 -10.12
CA ARG A 167 -2.79 -23.05 -9.28
C ARG A 167 -3.22 -24.47 -8.93
N GLU A 168 -4.52 -24.69 -8.83
CA GLU A 168 -5.11 -26.01 -8.57
C GLU A 168 -5.32 -26.84 -9.84
N ASP A 169 -4.86 -26.35 -10.98
CA ASP A 169 -5.04 -26.98 -12.31
C ASP A 169 -6.52 -27.35 -12.58
N THR A 170 -7.49 -26.57 -12.06
CA THR A 170 -8.93 -26.85 -12.14
C THR A 170 -9.41 -27.11 -13.57
N PHE A 171 -8.84 -26.41 -14.54
CA PHE A 171 -9.12 -26.58 -15.97
C PHE A 171 -7.94 -27.17 -16.74
N GLY A 172 -7.00 -27.81 -16.02
CA GLY A 172 -5.74 -28.30 -16.56
C GLY A 172 -4.63 -27.25 -16.51
N LYS A 173 -3.40 -27.71 -16.83
CA LYS A 173 -2.21 -26.87 -16.80
C LYS A 173 -2.25 -25.73 -17.81
N ILE A 174 -1.89 -24.53 -17.37
CA ILE A 174 -1.76 -23.37 -18.25
C ILE A 174 -0.63 -23.62 -19.26
N LYS A 175 -0.91 -23.40 -20.53
CA LYS A 175 0.05 -23.57 -21.62
C LYS A 175 0.44 -22.23 -22.25
N PHE A 176 -0.41 -21.24 -22.11
CA PHE A 176 -0.24 -19.92 -22.71
C PHE A 176 -0.94 -18.86 -21.86
N PHE A 177 -0.31 -17.72 -21.74
CA PHE A 177 -0.88 -16.52 -21.10
C PHE A 177 -0.72 -15.35 -22.06
N GLU A 178 -1.81 -14.65 -22.31
CA GLU A 178 -1.84 -13.36 -22.99
C GLU A 178 -2.53 -12.34 -22.12
N GLY A 179 -1.99 -11.14 -22.08
CA GLY A 179 -2.58 -10.04 -21.30
C GLY A 179 -2.15 -8.69 -21.84
N GLY A 180 -3.00 -7.70 -21.67
CA GLY A 180 -2.74 -6.35 -22.12
C GLY A 180 -3.54 -5.31 -21.35
N PHE A 181 -3.02 -4.09 -21.30
CA PHE A 181 -3.70 -2.90 -20.86
C PHE A 181 -3.57 -1.81 -21.91
N GLY A 182 -4.66 -1.12 -22.15
CA GLY A 182 -4.67 0.06 -23.01
C GLY A 182 -5.68 1.08 -22.49
N PHE A 183 -5.27 2.33 -22.42
CA PHE A 183 -6.18 3.45 -22.15
C PHE A 183 -5.63 4.73 -22.79
N ARG A 184 -6.54 5.66 -23.05
CA ARG A 184 -6.18 6.96 -23.58
C ARG A 184 -5.79 7.90 -22.45
N ILE A 185 -4.56 8.42 -22.50
CA ILE A 185 -4.13 9.49 -21.62
C ILE A 185 -4.61 10.83 -22.23
N GLY A 186 -5.50 11.53 -21.53
CA GLY A 186 -6.07 12.78 -22.02
C GLY A 186 -5.10 13.96 -21.97
N ASN A 187 -4.36 14.12 -20.87
CA ASN A 187 -3.39 15.19 -20.69
C ASN A 187 -1.98 14.69 -21.07
N ARG A 188 -1.36 15.31 -22.07
CA ARG A 188 -0.01 14.96 -22.55
C ARG A 188 1.12 15.45 -21.64
N ASP A 189 0.85 16.36 -20.71
CA ASP A 189 1.86 16.91 -19.81
C ASP A 189 2.04 16.15 -18.49
N GLN A 190 1.28 15.09 -18.27
CA GLN A 190 1.38 14.35 -17.04
C GLN A 190 2.69 13.54 -16.94
N TRP A 191 3.12 13.31 -15.72
CA TRP A 191 4.37 12.61 -15.40
C TRP A 191 4.45 11.18 -15.97
N ARG A 192 3.30 10.50 -16.13
CA ARG A 192 3.22 9.14 -16.70
C ARG A 192 3.76 9.02 -18.12
N LEU A 193 3.88 10.13 -18.84
CA LEU A 193 4.47 10.17 -20.19
C LEU A 193 5.95 10.62 -20.17
N LYS A 194 6.50 10.94 -19.00
CA LYS A 194 7.86 11.49 -18.87
C LYS A 194 8.80 10.44 -18.27
N LYS A 195 9.78 9.98 -19.03
CA LYS A 195 10.76 8.96 -18.61
C LYS A 195 11.47 9.34 -17.29
N ALA A 196 11.80 10.60 -17.11
CA ALA A 196 12.47 11.09 -15.91
C ALA A 196 11.68 10.88 -14.61
N TYR A 197 10.37 10.78 -14.71
CA TYR A 197 9.48 10.48 -13.57
C TYR A 197 9.10 9.00 -13.44
N GLY A 198 9.73 8.13 -14.25
CA GLY A 198 9.38 6.71 -14.29
C GLY A 198 8.09 6.44 -15.06
N GLY A 199 7.73 7.35 -15.99
CA GLY A 199 6.57 7.15 -16.86
C GLY A 199 6.81 6.09 -17.94
N GLY A 200 5.73 5.71 -18.62
CA GLY A 200 5.69 4.73 -19.68
C GLY A 200 4.72 3.59 -19.38
N ALA A 201 4.15 3.00 -20.43
CA ALA A 201 3.11 1.98 -20.31
C ALA A 201 3.59 0.76 -19.49
N LEU A 202 4.85 0.34 -19.66
CA LEU A 202 5.41 -0.80 -18.91
C LEU A 202 5.45 -0.51 -17.41
N MET A 203 5.91 0.66 -17.00
CA MET A 203 6.03 1.02 -15.58
C MET A 203 4.67 1.33 -14.96
N ASP A 204 3.74 1.93 -15.69
CA ASP A 204 2.44 2.32 -15.12
C ASP A 204 1.46 1.13 -15.05
N VAL A 205 1.29 0.38 -16.15
CA VAL A 205 0.29 -0.70 -16.24
C VAL A 205 0.86 -2.06 -16.61
N GLY A 206 2.04 -2.13 -17.23
CA GLY A 206 2.65 -3.39 -17.60
C GLY A 206 2.98 -4.28 -16.40
N VAL A 207 3.25 -3.68 -15.24
CA VAL A 207 3.43 -4.39 -13.96
C VAL A 207 2.24 -5.31 -13.64
N TYR A 208 1.03 -4.93 -13.99
CA TYR A 208 -0.16 -5.75 -13.75
C TYR A 208 -0.18 -7.00 -14.63
N VAL A 209 0.19 -6.88 -15.91
CA VAL A 209 0.23 -8.01 -16.85
C VAL A 209 1.34 -8.99 -16.46
N ILE A 210 2.53 -8.47 -16.14
CA ILE A 210 3.67 -9.28 -15.71
C ILE A 210 3.32 -10.07 -14.45
N GLN A 211 2.73 -9.41 -13.45
CA GLN A 211 2.35 -10.10 -12.21
C GLN A 211 1.19 -11.08 -12.41
N ALA A 212 0.23 -10.77 -13.28
CA ALA A 212 -0.84 -11.71 -13.60
C ALA A 212 -0.27 -12.99 -14.19
N ALA A 213 0.66 -12.90 -15.13
CA ALA A 213 1.34 -14.07 -15.71
C ALA A 213 2.07 -14.89 -14.63
N ARG A 214 2.89 -14.24 -13.80
CA ARG A 214 3.64 -14.88 -12.72
C ARG A 214 2.73 -15.57 -11.69
N TYR A 215 1.66 -14.94 -11.30
CA TYR A 215 0.74 -15.47 -10.29
C TYR A 215 -0.11 -16.63 -10.83
N THR A 216 -0.56 -16.55 -12.08
CA THR A 216 -1.38 -17.62 -12.67
C THR A 216 -0.52 -18.84 -13.07
N ILE A 217 0.62 -18.64 -13.73
CA ILE A 217 1.51 -19.73 -14.16
C ILE A 217 2.23 -20.36 -12.96
N GLY A 218 2.65 -19.55 -12.00
CA GLY A 218 3.29 -20.05 -10.79
C GLY A 218 4.81 -20.22 -10.89
N GLU A 219 5.38 -19.78 -11.98
CA GLU A 219 6.80 -19.90 -12.28
C GLU A 219 7.40 -18.55 -12.66
N GLU A 220 8.70 -18.41 -12.49
CA GLU A 220 9.42 -17.24 -12.95
C GLU A 220 9.82 -17.39 -14.43
N PRO A 221 9.85 -16.30 -15.20
CA PRO A 221 10.27 -16.34 -16.59
C PRO A 221 11.75 -16.71 -16.71
N ILE A 222 12.09 -17.62 -17.63
CA ILE A 222 13.47 -18.03 -17.93
C ILE A 222 14.12 -17.17 -19.02
N ALA A 223 13.32 -16.47 -19.82
CA ALA A 223 13.79 -15.56 -20.86
C ALA A 223 12.75 -14.47 -21.13
N VAL A 224 13.20 -13.31 -21.54
CA VAL A 224 12.35 -12.18 -21.92
C VAL A 224 12.87 -11.58 -23.23
N THR A 225 11.95 -11.28 -24.14
CA THR A 225 12.24 -10.47 -25.33
C THR A 225 11.30 -9.26 -25.37
N ALA A 226 11.78 -8.14 -25.87
CA ALA A 226 10.97 -6.94 -25.99
C ALA A 226 11.16 -6.29 -27.36
N ARG A 227 10.07 -5.80 -27.95
CA ARG A 227 10.09 -4.98 -29.16
C ARG A 227 9.29 -3.71 -28.91
N GLY A 228 9.86 -2.59 -29.27
CA GLY A 228 9.21 -1.27 -29.20
C GLY A 228 9.01 -0.70 -30.59
N PHE A 229 7.86 -0.08 -30.81
CA PHE A 229 7.57 0.65 -32.03
C PHE A 229 7.31 2.12 -31.66
N LYS A 230 7.88 3.04 -32.43
CA LYS A 230 7.47 4.44 -32.39
C LYS A 230 6.34 4.63 -33.37
N THR A 231 5.23 5.21 -32.92
CA THR A 231 4.24 5.83 -33.81
C THR A 231 4.67 7.27 -34.04
N ASN A 232 4.68 7.70 -35.28
CA ASN A 232 4.95 9.09 -35.65
C ASN A 232 3.89 10.04 -35.10
#